data_41ac402b00d91e437c550d440747513b
#
_entry.id   41ac402b00d91e437c550d440747513b
#
_cell.length_a   1.000
_cell.length_b   1.000
_cell.length_c   1.000
_cell.angle_alpha   90.00
_cell.angle_beta   90.00
_cell.angle_gamma   90.00
#
_symmetry.space_group_name_H-M   'P 1'
#
loop_
_entity.id
_entity.type
_entity.pdbx_description
1 polymer ?
#
loop_
_entity_poly.entity_id
_entity_poly.type
_entity_poly.pdbx_seq_one_letter_code
_entity_poly.pdbx_strand_id
1 'polypeptide(L)'
;TEFKKKLPIGVCHPGIHSPQTGLVKNAPNCYWLEKKPFQNDLRKLLNKEVFCENDANCFALSEALDGSAKHYKVVYGIILGSGAGGGLVVDGKIVSGPNGVAGEWGHNQLPFLAAQKEGLNSNVYRECEVESFISGLSIAKRYNKKFNKNLKTHEIFKLYRSSDLDTIK
;
A
#
# COMPACT_ATOMS: atom_id res chain seq x y z
N THR A 1 1.34 -29.32 27.71
CA THR A 1 1.16 -28.10 26.96
C THR A 1 2.31 -27.88 26.00
N GLU A 2 2.24 -28.51 24.83
CA GLU A 2 3.26 -28.49 23.76
C GLU A 2 3.43 -27.13 23.04
N PHE A 3 2.56 -26.17 23.30
CA PHE A 3 2.60 -24.83 22.66
C PHE A 3 3.67 -23.87 23.18
N LYS A 4 4.57 -24.34 24.09
CA LYS A 4 5.75 -23.56 24.47
C LYS A 4 6.92 -23.65 23.48
N LYS A 5 6.79 -24.38 22.37
CA LYS A 5 7.75 -24.27 21.26
C LYS A 5 7.74 -22.84 20.75
N LYS A 6 8.92 -22.26 20.63
CA LYS A 6 9.22 -20.92 20.17
C LYS A 6 8.72 -20.70 18.73
N LEU A 7 7.41 -20.50 18.57
CA LEU A 7 6.88 -20.11 17.27
C LEU A 7 7.42 -18.72 16.91
N PRO A 8 7.80 -18.53 15.65
CA PRO A 8 8.19 -17.22 15.16
C PRO A 8 7.00 -16.27 15.18
N ILE A 9 7.28 -14.98 15.20
CA ILE A 9 6.27 -13.92 15.16
C ILE A 9 6.35 -13.22 13.81
N GLY A 10 5.24 -13.13 13.11
CA GLY A 10 5.08 -12.28 11.92
C GLY A 10 4.48 -10.95 12.31
N VAL A 11 5.02 -9.87 11.77
CA VAL A 11 4.53 -8.50 11.99
C VAL A 11 4.40 -7.78 10.67
N CYS A 12 3.17 -7.33 10.37
CA CYS A 12 2.92 -6.40 9.26
C CYS A 12 3.11 -4.97 9.77
N HIS A 13 3.75 -4.12 8.99
CA HIS A 13 3.90 -2.71 9.35
C HIS A 13 3.92 -1.81 8.10
N PRO A 14 3.55 -0.52 8.22
CA PRO A 14 3.70 0.44 7.14
C PRO A 14 5.16 0.74 6.85
N GLY A 15 5.45 1.07 5.58
CA GLY A 15 6.82 1.24 5.11
C GLY A 15 7.49 -0.08 4.77
N ILE A 16 8.76 -0.02 4.46
CA ILE A 16 9.56 -1.15 3.98
C ILE A 16 10.83 -1.32 4.82
N HIS A 17 11.32 -2.55 4.93
CA HIS A 17 12.68 -2.81 5.39
C HIS A 17 13.67 -2.62 4.26
N SER A 18 14.68 -1.77 4.49
CA SER A 18 15.79 -1.66 3.57
C SER A 18 16.56 -2.99 3.52
N PRO A 19 16.68 -3.64 2.36
CA PRO A 19 17.46 -4.87 2.26
C PRO A 19 18.93 -4.68 2.59
N GLN A 20 19.46 -3.46 2.41
CA GLN A 20 20.87 -3.14 2.66
C GLN A 20 21.15 -2.86 4.13
N THR A 21 20.24 -2.22 4.86
CA THR A 21 20.50 -1.72 6.23
C THR A 21 19.64 -2.40 7.29
N GLY A 22 18.55 -3.07 6.92
CA GLY A 22 17.56 -3.62 7.85
C GLY A 22 16.76 -2.55 8.60
N LEU A 23 16.88 -1.27 8.21
CA LEU A 23 16.13 -0.18 8.82
C LEU A 23 14.80 0.03 8.09
N VAL A 24 13.77 0.45 8.82
CA VAL A 24 12.50 0.86 8.23
C VAL A 24 12.69 2.18 7.49
N LYS A 25 12.09 2.28 6.31
CA LYS A 25 12.03 3.49 5.49
C LYS A 25 10.66 3.63 4.82
N ASN A 26 10.32 4.84 4.39
CA ASN A 26 9.04 5.15 3.73
C ASN A 26 7.82 4.80 4.59
N ALA A 27 7.85 5.17 5.88
CA ALA A 27 6.74 4.98 6.81
C ALA A 27 6.10 6.33 7.21
N PRO A 28 5.52 7.12 6.28
CA PRO A 28 5.08 8.49 6.54
C PRO A 28 4.00 8.60 7.62
N ASN A 29 3.15 7.58 7.75
CA ASN A 29 2.09 7.53 8.77
C ASN A 29 2.58 6.99 10.12
N CYS A 30 3.83 6.51 10.17
CA CYS A 30 4.48 5.95 11.36
C CYS A 30 5.92 6.47 11.47
N TYR A 31 6.08 7.81 11.47
CA TYR A 31 7.38 8.47 11.45
C TYR A 31 8.33 8.00 12.56
N TRP A 32 7.79 7.52 13.67
CA TRP A 32 8.59 6.96 14.78
C TRP A 32 9.28 5.64 14.44
N LEU A 33 8.85 4.94 13.37
CA LEU A 33 9.54 3.76 12.84
C LEU A 33 10.63 4.12 11.85
N GLU A 34 10.62 5.32 11.27
CA GLU A 34 11.55 5.73 10.23
C GLU A 34 13.01 5.63 10.71
N LYS A 35 13.84 4.96 9.92
CA LYS A 35 15.27 4.69 10.22
C LYS A 35 15.51 3.87 11.50
N LYS A 36 14.51 3.12 11.98
CA LYS A 36 14.66 2.25 13.15
C LYS A 36 14.91 0.81 12.73
N PRO A 37 15.73 0.04 13.49
CA PRO A 37 15.94 -1.37 13.27
C PRO A 37 14.80 -2.21 13.89
N PHE A 38 13.57 -1.90 13.53
CA PHE A 38 12.33 -2.35 14.18
C PHE A 38 12.28 -3.87 14.40
N GLN A 39 12.60 -4.64 13.37
CA GLN A 39 12.61 -6.10 13.47
C GLN A 39 13.62 -6.59 14.50
N ASN A 40 14.82 -6.01 14.52
CA ASN A 40 15.87 -6.39 15.46
C ASN A 40 15.52 -5.98 16.90
N ASP A 41 14.88 -4.84 17.07
CA ASP A 41 14.43 -4.37 18.39
C ASP A 41 13.35 -5.30 18.95
N LEU A 42 12.39 -5.72 18.11
CA LEU A 42 11.38 -6.71 18.50
C LEU A 42 12.01 -8.08 18.84
N ARG A 43 12.99 -8.54 18.05
CA ARG A 43 13.70 -9.80 18.37
C ARG A 43 14.36 -9.76 19.73
N LYS A 44 15.04 -8.67 20.04
CA LYS A 44 15.69 -8.47 21.35
C LYS A 44 14.66 -8.39 22.48
N LEU A 45 13.62 -7.58 22.31
CA LEU A 45 12.60 -7.37 23.33
C LEU A 45 11.83 -8.66 23.66
N LEU A 46 11.45 -9.40 22.63
CA LEU A 46 10.61 -10.60 22.78
C LEU A 46 11.40 -11.88 22.99
N ASN A 47 12.73 -11.83 22.82
CA ASN A 47 13.62 -13.01 22.83
C ASN A 47 13.06 -14.14 21.93
N LYS A 48 12.56 -13.75 20.74
CA LYS A 48 11.98 -14.65 19.75
C LYS A 48 12.44 -14.28 18.36
N GLU A 49 12.27 -15.23 17.44
CA GLU A 49 12.41 -14.93 16.04
C GLU A 49 11.22 -14.11 15.56
N VAL A 50 11.51 -12.98 14.91
CA VAL A 50 10.51 -12.05 14.39
C VAL A 50 10.81 -11.77 12.92
N PHE A 51 9.79 -11.88 12.11
CA PHE A 51 9.80 -11.50 10.69
C PHE A 51 8.86 -10.32 10.51
N CYS A 52 9.38 -9.25 9.94
CA CYS A 52 8.61 -8.05 9.65
C CYS A 52 8.52 -7.87 8.14
N GLU A 53 7.35 -7.48 7.66
CA GLU A 53 7.14 -7.22 6.24
C GLU A 53 6.16 -6.04 6.07
N ASN A 54 6.19 -5.42 4.88
CA ASN A 54 5.24 -4.39 4.51
C ASN A 54 3.80 -4.94 4.47
N ASP A 55 2.83 -4.14 4.87
CA ASP A 55 1.42 -4.53 4.97
C ASP A 55 0.81 -4.94 3.62
N ALA A 56 1.12 -4.23 2.52
CA ALA A 56 0.64 -4.58 1.19
C ALA A 56 1.29 -5.89 0.67
N ASN A 57 2.55 -6.13 0.99
CA ASN A 57 3.21 -7.40 0.70
C ASN A 57 2.58 -8.55 1.48
N CYS A 58 2.27 -8.35 2.76
CA CYS A 58 1.58 -9.34 3.58
C CYS A 58 0.19 -9.67 3.03
N PHE A 59 -0.56 -8.66 2.60
CA PHE A 59 -1.86 -8.83 1.95
C PHE A 59 -1.74 -9.69 0.68
N ALA A 60 -0.83 -9.32 -0.23
CA ALA A 60 -0.62 -10.07 -1.47
C ALA A 60 -0.18 -11.51 -1.20
N LEU A 61 0.66 -11.73 -0.19
CA LEU A 61 1.10 -13.07 0.21
C LEU A 61 -0.06 -13.92 0.75
N SER A 62 -0.91 -13.35 1.59
CA SER A 62 -2.09 -14.03 2.12
C SER A 62 -3.04 -14.46 1.00
N GLU A 63 -3.33 -13.56 0.05
CA GLU A 63 -4.15 -13.89 -1.12
C GLU A 63 -3.53 -14.99 -2.00
N ALA A 64 -2.20 -15.00 -2.12
CA ALA A 64 -1.48 -15.98 -2.93
C ALA A 64 -1.39 -17.37 -2.27
N LEU A 65 -1.33 -17.45 -0.94
CA LEU A 65 -1.14 -18.73 -0.23
C LEU A 65 -2.46 -19.42 0.11
N ASP A 66 -3.43 -18.70 0.66
CA ASP A 66 -4.68 -19.26 1.16
C ASP A 66 -5.94 -18.44 0.80
N GLY A 67 -5.77 -17.29 0.15
CA GLY A 67 -6.84 -16.43 -0.29
C GLY A 67 -7.39 -16.74 -1.69
N SER A 68 -7.94 -15.72 -2.34
CA SER A 68 -8.61 -15.82 -3.65
C SER A 68 -7.67 -16.19 -4.79
N ALA A 69 -6.36 -15.92 -4.63
CA ALA A 69 -5.34 -16.12 -5.65
C ALA A 69 -4.46 -17.38 -5.45
N LYS A 70 -4.81 -18.28 -4.53
CA LYS A 70 -4.00 -19.46 -4.12
C LYS A 70 -3.62 -20.43 -5.23
N HIS A 71 -4.27 -20.36 -6.39
CA HIS A 71 -4.00 -21.26 -7.53
C HIS A 71 -3.08 -20.62 -8.57
N TYR A 72 -2.67 -19.37 -8.39
CA TYR A 72 -1.87 -18.66 -9.35
C TYR A 72 -0.42 -18.55 -8.91
N LYS A 73 0.49 -18.74 -9.86
CA LYS A 73 1.95 -18.64 -9.62
C LYS A 73 2.42 -17.20 -9.46
N VAL A 74 1.76 -16.26 -10.14
CA VAL A 74 2.07 -14.84 -10.09
C VAL A 74 0.84 -14.10 -9.62
N VAL A 75 0.96 -13.39 -8.52
CA VAL A 75 -0.12 -12.63 -7.89
C VAL A 75 0.35 -11.22 -7.63
N TYR A 76 -0.42 -10.26 -8.09
CA TYR A 76 -0.23 -8.85 -7.75
C TYR A 76 -1.42 -8.36 -6.93
N GLY A 77 -1.20 -8.16 -5.64
CA GLY A 77 -2.20 -7.60 -4.73
C GLY A 77 -2.24 -6.07 -4.84
N ILE A 78 -3.42 -5.50 -5.03
CA ILE A 78 -3.63 -4.06 -5.12
C ILE A 78 -4.43 -3.59 -3.91
N ILE A 79 -3.94 -2.58 -3.23
CA ILE A 79 -4.65 -1.91 -2.13
C ILE A 79 -4.99 -0.49 -2.57
N LEU A 80 -6.28 -0.16 -2.54
CA LEU A 80 -6.80 1.20 -2.77
C LEU A 80 -7.47 1.67 -1.49
N GLY A 81 -6.74 2.43 -0.70
CA GLY A 81 -7.18 2.99 0.57
C GLY A 81 -6.97 4.50 0.62
N SER A 82 -6.44 5.01 1.72
CA SER A 82 -5.99 6.42 1.81
C SER A 82 -4.88 6.71 0.80
N GLY A 83 -4.04 5.73 0.50
CA GLY A 83 -3.06 5.71 -0.57
C GLY A 83 -3.35 4.61 -1.60
N ALA A 84 -2.39 4.33 -2.48
CA ALA A 84 -2.39 3.25 -3.45
C ALA A 84 -1.11 2.41 -3.31
N GLY A 85 -1.25 1.21 -2.79
CA GLY A 85 -0.14 0.28 -2.58
C GLY A 85 -0.35 -1.04 -3.28
N GLY A 86 0.64 -1.91 -3.22
CA GLY A 86 0.55 -3.26 -3.74
C GLY A 86 1.69 -4.15 -3.30
N GLY A 87 1.55 -5.43 -3.59
CA GLY A 87 2.57 -6.44 -3.35
C GLY A 87 2.62 -7.44 -4.50
N LEU A 88 3.82 -7.85 -4.86
CA LEU A 88 4.07 -8.85 -5.89
C LEU A 88 4.52 -10.16 -5.24
N VAL A 89 3.85 -11.26 -5.60
CA VAL A 89 4.17 -12.61 -5.15
C VAL A 89 4.37 -13.50 -6.37
N VAL A 90 5.47 -14.24 -6.38
CA VAL A 90 5.79 -15.22 -7.42
C VAL A 90 6.14 -16.54 -6.74
N ASP A 91 5.47 -17.63 -7.17
CA ASP A 91 5.62 -18.96 -6.59
C ASP A 91 5.54 -18.96 -5.05
N GLY A 92 4.57 -18.22 -4.48
CA GLY A 92 4.35 -18.12 -3.04
C GLY A 92 5.40 -17.30 -2.27
N LYS A 93 6.24 -16.53 -2.96
CA LYS A 93 7.28 -15.70 -2.35
C LYS A 93 7.10 -14.23 -2.73
N ILE A 94 7.22 -13.35 -1.76
CA ILE A 94 7.21 -11.91 -1.99
C ILE A 94 8.42 -11.50 -2.85
N VAL A 95 8.16 -10.67 -3.84
CA VAL A 95 9.18 -10.04 -4.69
C VAL A 95 9.32 -8.58 -4.28
N SER A 96 10.26 -8.29 -3.41
CA SER A 96 10.49 -6.93 -2.91
C SER A 96 11.42 -6.11 -3.80
N GLY A 97 12.23 -6.78 -4.63
CA GLY A 97 13.26 -6.13 -5.44
C GLY A 97 14.47 -5.63 -4.63
N PRO A 98 15.50 -5.11 -5.29
CA PRO A 98 16.75 -4.73 -4.63
C PRO A 98 16.60 -3.54 -3.66
N ASN A 99 15.59 -2.71 -3.85
CA ASN A 99 15.32 -1.55 -3.01
C ASN A 99 14.12 -1.74 -2.08
N GLY A 100 13.45 -2.90 -2.14
CA GLY A 100 12.26 -3.19 -1.35
C GLY A 100 10.97 -2.52 -1.85
N VAL A 101 10.94 -2.00 -3.08
CA VAL A 101 9.84 -1.17 -3.61
C VAL A 101 9.12 -1.77 -4.81
N ALA A 102 9.28 -3.07 -5.08
CA ALA A 102 8.68 -3.69 -6.27
C ALA A 102 7.15 -3.62 -6.29
N GLY A 103 6.49 -3.51 -5.14
CA GLY A 103 5.04 -3.36 -5.02
C GLY A 103 4.53 -1.91 -5.01
N GLU A 104 5.41 -0.92 -5.00
CA GLU A 104 5.09 0.52 -4.83
C GLU A 104 4.56 1.17 -6.14
N TRP A 105 3.59 0.54 -6.78
CA TRP A 105 3.04 0.99 -8.06
C TRP A 105 2.30 2.33 -7.99
N GLY A 106 1.77 2.69 -6.83
CA GLY A 106 1.11 3.96 -6.60
C GLY A 106 2.01 5.17 -6.86
N HIS A 107 3.32 5.00 -6.70
CA HIS A 107 4.32 6.02 -6.98
C HIS A 107 4.79 6.06 -8.45
N ASN A 108 4.28 5.18 -9.31
CA ASN A 108 4.54 5.27 -10.74
C ASN A 108 3.85 6.49 -11.34
N GLN A 109 4.48 7.07 -12.37
CA GLN A 109 3.89 8.18 -13.10
C GLN A 109 2.69 7.73 -13.93
N LEU A 110 1.65 8.54 -13.97
CA LEU A 110 0.58 8.40 -14.94
C LEU A 110 1.14 8.56 -16.37
N PRO A 111 0.56 7.86 -17.35
CA PRO A 111 0.88 8.13 -18.74
C PRO A 111 0.68 9.62 -19.06
N PHE A 112 1.64 10.23 -19.77
CA PHE A 112 1.65 11.68 -20.04
C PHE A 112 0.31 12.21 -20.58
N LEU A 113 -0.28 11.50 -21.56
CA LEU A 113 -1.56 11.91 -22.14
C LEU A 113 -2.71 11.86 -21.13
N ALA A 114 -2.69 10.93 -20.19
CA ALA A 114 -3.70 10.84 -19.14
C ALA A 114 -3.54 12.01 -18.15
N ALA A 115 -2.33 12.29 -17.70
CA ALA A 115 -2.03 13.42 -16.84
C ALA A 115 -2.44 14.76 -17.48
N GLN A 116 -2.15 14.95 -18.77
CA GLN A 116 -2.51 16.15 -19.52
C GLN A 116 -4.04 16.34 -19.63
N LYS A 117 -4.79 15.26 -19.95
CA LYS A 117 -6.26 15.32 -20.02
C LYS A 117 -6.91 15.72 -18.69
N GLU A 118 -6.28 15.34 -17.58
CA GLU A 118 -6.76 15.68 -16.23
C GLU A 118 -6.27 17.05 -15.75
N GLY A 119 -5.54 17.79 -16.58
CA GLY A 119 -5.02 19.12 -16.25
C GLY A 119 -3.96 19.07 -15.12
N LEU A 120 -3.26 17.94 -14.97
CA LEU A 120 -2.20 17.78 -13.98
C LEU A 120 -0.92 18.45 -14.49
N ASN A 121 -0.19 19.06 -13.57
CA ASN A 121 1.08 19.69 -13.90
C ASN A 121 2.18 18.62 -13.99
N SER A 122 2.52 18.22 -15.21
CA SER A 122 3.57 17.22 -15.48
C SER A 122 4.96 17.62 -14.99
N ASN A 123 5.19 18.88 -14.68
CA ASN A 123 6.44 19.36 -14.08
C ASN A 123 6.51 19.12 -12.56
N VAL A 124 5.40 18.73 -11.93
CA VAL A 124 5.34 18.40 -10.51
C VAL A 124 5.21 16.89 -10.37
N TYR A 125 6.34 16.23 -10.12
CA TYR A 125 6.44 14.76 -10.08
C TYR A 125 5.32 14.11 -9.27
N ARG A 126 5.06 14.58 -8.04
CA ARG A 126 4.05 13.99 -7.14
C ARG A 126 2.60 14.21 -7.58
N GLU A 127 2.31 15.22 -8.36
CA GLU A 127 0.95 15.45 -8.87
C GLU A 127 0.56 14.45 -9.96
N CYS A 128 1.54 13.85 -10.60
CA CYS A 128 1.35 12.89 -11.68
C CYS A 128 1.53 11.42 -11.24
N GLU A 129 1.71 11.14 -9.95
CA GLU A 129 1.73 9.76 -9.46
C GLU A 129 0.33 9.14 -9.53
N VAL A 130 0.27 7.83 -9.79
CA VAL A 130 -0.97 7.07 -9.82
C VAL A 130 -1.76 7.25 -8.53
N GLU A 131 -1.11 7.22 -7.37
CA GLU A 131 -1.73 7.44 -6.07
C GLU A 131 -2.44 8.80 -5.97
N SER A 132 -1.82 9.87 -6.50
CA SER A 132 -2.40 11.21 -6.52
C SER A 132 -3.71 11.29 -7.32
N PHE A 133 -3.98 10.27 -8.12
CA PHE A 133 -5.16 10.22 -8.96
C PHE A 133 -6.24 9.27 -8.44
N ILE A 134 -5.87 8.07 -8.00
CA ILE A 134 -6.82 7.00 -7.69
C ILE A 134 -7.00 6.69 -6.21
N SER A 135 -6.17 7.23 -5.31
CA SER A 135 -6.34 7.00 -3.88
C SER A 135 -7.63 7.61 -3.35
N GLY A 136 -8.13 7.06 -2.25
CA GLY A 136 -9.36 7.55 -1.64
C GLY A 136 -9.31 9.04 -1.29
N LEU A 137 -8.17 9.51 -0.78
CA LEU A 137 -7.98 10.95 -0.48
C LEU A 137 -8.01 11.79 -1.76
N SER A 138 -7.39 11.32 -2.83
CA SER A 138 -7.34 12.02 -4.12
C SER A 138 -8.70 12.05 -4.80
N ILE A 139 -9.45 10.96 -4.75
CA ILE A 139 -10.84 10.91 -5.24
C ILE A 139 -11.69 11.96 -4.51
N ALA A 140 -11.61 11.99 -3.17
CA ALA A 140 -12.37 12.98 -2.39
C ALA A 140 -11.99 14.41 -2.75
N LYS A 141 -10.69 14.70 -2.84
CA LYS A 141 -10.18 16.03 -3.22
C LYS A 141 -10.71 16.47 -4.59
N ARG A 142 -10.64 15.58 -5.59
CA ARG A 142 -11.09 15.88 -6.95
C ARG A 142 -12.61 16.05 -7.03
N TYR A 143 -13.37 15.16 -6.40
CA TYR A 143 -14.82 15.24 -6.32
C TYR A 143 -15.25 16.56 -5.67
N ASN A 144 -14.71 16.87 -4.51
CA ASN A 144 -15.04 18.09 -3.76
C ASN A 144 -14.72 19.36 -4.57
N LYS A 145 -13.57 19.38 -5.25
CA LYS A 145 -13.21 20.49 -6.15
C LYS A 145 -14.19 20.63 -7.31
N LYS A 146 -14.57 19.52 -7.95
CA LYS A 146 -15.47 19.53 -9.13
C LYS A 146 -16.89 19.97 -8.78
N PHE A 147 -17.41 19.51 -7.64
CA PHE A 147 -18.81 19.72 -7.25
C PHE A 147 -19.02 20.74 -6.14
N ASN A 148 -17.97 21.45 -5.73
CA ASN A 148 -17.97 22.40 -4.60
C ASN A 148 -18.58 21.77 -3.34
N LYS A 149 -18.13 20.59 -2.98
CA LYS A 149 -18.55 19.81 -1.81
C LYS A 149 -17.41 19.69 -0.81
N ASN A 150 -17.73 19.15 0.37
CA ASN A 150 -16.75 18.82 1.40
C ASN A 150 -17.09 17.44 2.02
N LEU A 151 -16.98 16.40 1.20
CA LEU A 151 -17.32 15.03 1.55
C LEU A 151 -16.06 14.21 1.74
N LYS A 152 -16.12 13.25 2.66
CA LYS A 152 -15.11 12.20 2.80
C LYS A 152 -15.33 11.13 1.73
N THR A 153 -14.30 10.37 1.43
CA THR A 153 -14.35 9.32 0.40
C THR A 153 -15.50 8.34 0.61
N HIS A 154 -15.73 7.88 1.86
CA HIS A 154 -16.81 6.92 2.14
C HIS A 154 -18.21 7.53 1.93
N GLU A 155 -18.39 8.83 2.10
CA GLU A 155 -19.64 9.54 1.84
C GLU A 155 -19.90 9.62 0.34
N ILE A 156 -18.87 9.89 -0.46
CA ILE A 156 -18.94 9.89 -1.93
C ILE A 156 -19.35 8.50 -2.42
N PHE A 157 -18.75 7.42 -1.90
CA PHE A 157 -19.14 6.07 -2.28
C PHE A 157 -20.56 5.68 -1.83
N LYS A 158 -21.06 6.24 -0.73
CA LYS A 158 -22.47 6.07 -0.35
C LYS A 158 -23.40 6.72 -1.36
N LEU A 159 -23.12 7.94 -1.81
CA LEU A 159 -23.89 8.60 -2.86
C LEU A 159 -23.89 7.78 -4.16
N TYR A 160 -22.73 7.26 -4.58
CA TYR A 160 -22.64 6.39 -5.74
C TYR A 160 -23.53 5.15 -5.63
N ARG A 161 -23.52 4.46 -4.46
CA ARG A 161 -24.34 3.26 -4.22
C ARG A 161 -25.83 3.53 -4.13
N SER A 162 -26.25 4.73 -3.71
CA SER A 162 -27.66 5.12 -3.63
C SER A 162 -28.29 5.48 -4.99
N SER A 163 -27.59 5.24 -6.09
CA SER A 163 -28.03 5.52 -7.46
C SER A 163 -28.26 7.00 -7.77
N ASP A 164 -27.70 7.89 -6.98
CA ASP A 164 -27.66 9.32 -7.28
C ASP A 164 -26.60 9.60 -8.36
N LEU A 165 -26.79 8.91 -9.52
CA LEU A 165 -25.86 8.88 -10.64
C LEU A 165 -25.68 10.26 -11.32
N ASP A 166 -26.59 11.21 -11.08
CA ASP A 166 -26.52 12.54 -11.67
C ASP A 166 -25.40 13.41 -11.04
N THR A 167 -24.86 12.99 -9.91
CA THR A 167 -23.76 13.68 -9.23
C THR A 167 -22.37 13.21 -9.66
N ILE A 168 -22.26 12.21 -10.56
CA ILE A 168 -20.97 11.55 -10.89
C ILE A 168 -20.62 11.64 -12.38
N LYS A 169 -21.39 12.38 -13.15
CA LYS A 169 -21.05 12.68 -14.56
C LYS A 169 -19.93 13.69 -14.69
#